data_654018dc4987436456476d2329628d9a
#
_entry.id   654018dc4987436456476d2329628d9a
#
_cell.length_a   1.000
_cell.length_b   1.000
_cell.length_c   1.000
_cell.angle_alpha   90.00
_cell.angle_beta   90.00
_cell.angle_gamma   90.00
#
_symmetry.space_group_name_H-M   'P 1'
#
loop_
_entity.id
_entity.type
_entity.pdbx_description
1 polymer ?
#
loop_
_entity_poly.entity_id
_entity_poly.type
_entity_poly.pdbx_seq_one_letter_code
_entity_poly.pdbx_strand_id
1 'polypeptide(L)'
;MEKEKLKNTDNGDFILKRKEYLHFFCFNLLLFLSTYFAFIFFKHYGLDDYSIIADLSELHKNALNNGRFSLMVVYDFFIALGFNPVVNQTVMALLVVFVFSLSTTAITIRILELGEVRESGEKI
;
A
#
# COMPACT_ATOMS: atom_id res chain seq x y z
N MET A 1 -12.18 -25.90 -33.65
CA MET A 1 -13.10 -24.76 -33.51
C MET A 1 -13.54 -24.51 -32.06
N GLU A 2 -13.91 -25.53 -31.27
CA GLU A 2 -14.37 -25.37 -29.88
C GLU A 2 -13.23 -24.92 -28.90
N LYS A 3 -12.03 -25.47 -29.04
CA LYS A 3 -10.86 -25.08 -28.24
C LYS A 3 -10.38 -23.64 -28.47
N GLU A 4 -10.64 -23.10 -29.64
CA GLU A 4 -10.23 -21.73 -30.00
C GLU A 4 -11.22 -20.68 -29.43
N LYS A 5 -12.51 -21.05 -29.31
CA LYS A 5 -13.53 -20.23 -28.63
C LYS A 5 -13.28 -20.16 -27.11
N LEU A 6 -12.95 -21.27 -26.47
CA LEU A 6 -12.61 -21.32 -25.04
C LEU A 6 -11.38 -20.45 -24.70
N LYS A 7 -10.35 -20.48 -25.54
CA LYS A 7 -9.13 -19.68 -25.33
C LYS A 7 -9.36 -18.17 -25.50
N ASN A 8 -10.32 -17.80 -26.33
CA ASN A 8 -10.64 -16.38 -26.59
C ASN A 8 -11.52 -15.78 -25.48
N THR A 9 -12.37 -16.59 -24.83
CA THR A 9 -13.19 -16.18 -23.68
C THR A 9 -12.32 -15.96 -22.45
N ASP A 10 -11.38 -16.85 -22.20
CA ASP A 10 -10.48 -16.78 -21.05
C ASP A 10 -9.56 -15.53 -21.11
N ASN A 11 -9.08 -15.19 -22.31
CA ASN A 11 -8.30 -13.97 -22.53
C ASN A 11 -9.13 -12.68 -22.38
N GLY A 12 -10.40 -12.71 -22.79
CA GLY A 12 -11.31 -11.57 -22.64
C GLY A 12 -11.60 -11.25 -21.19
N ASP A 13 -11.89 -12.24 -20.38
CA ASP A 13 -12.18 -12.10 -18.95
C ASP A 13 -10.94 -11.62 -18.16
N PHE A 14 -9.77 -12.11 -18.53
CA PHE A 14 -8.52 -11.67 -17.93
C PHE A 14 -8.23 -10.17 -18.20
N ILE A 15 -8.48 -9.70 -19.42
CA ILE A 15 -8.27 -8.29 -19.81
C ILE A 15 -9.29 -7.37 -19.11
N LEU A 16 -10.55 -7.80 -18.97
CA LEU A 16 -11.58 -7.05 -18.26
C LEU A 16 -11.22 -6.91 -16.78
N LYS A 17 -10.88 -7.99 -16.10
CA LYS A 17 -10.43 -7.97 -14.70
C LYS A 17 -9.23 -7.05 -14.50
N ARG A 18 -8.26 -7.06 -15.42
CA ARG A 18 -7.08 -6.19 -15.35
C ARG A 18 -7.43 -4.70 -15.45
N LYS A 19 -8.40 -4.33 -16.30
CA LYS A 19 -8.87 -2.95 -16.43
C LYS A 19 -9.56 -2.47 -15.15
N GLU A 20 -10.41 -3.30 -14.56
CA GLU A 20 -11.09 -3.00 -13.30
C GLU A 20 -10.08 -2.80 -12.16
N TYR A 21 -9.08 -3.67 -12.04
CA TYR A 21 -7.97 -3.50 -11.09
C TYR A 21 -7.30 -2.14 -11.23
N LEU A 22 -6.99 -1.73 -12.45
CA LEU A 22 -6.34 -0.47 -12.71
C LEU A 22 -7.22 0.73 -12.34
N HIS A 23 -8.52 0.67 -12.64
CA HIS A 23 -9.46 1.74 -12.27
C HIS A 23 -9.59 1.89 -10.75
N PHE A 24 -9.78 0.79 -10.02
CA PHE A 24 -9.84 0.80 -8.55
C PHE A 24 -8.53 1.29 -7.95
N PHE A 25 -7.40 0.84 -8.48
CA PHE A 25 -6.10 1.31 -8.02
C PHE A 25 -5.91 2.82 -8.23
N CYS A 26 -6.20 3.34 -9.43
CA CYS A 26 -6.09 4.76 -9.71
C CYS A 26 -7.05 5.59 -8.85
N PHE A 27 -8.27 5.14 -8.63
CA PHE A 27 -9.24 5.79 -7.76
C PHE A 27 -8.73 5.86 -6.31
N ASN A 28 -8.30 4.74 -5.75
CA ASN A 28 -7.75 4.67 -4.39
C ASN A 28 -6.47 5.51 -4.26
N LEU A 29 -5.60 5.48 -5.27
CA LEU A 29 -4.38 6.28 -5.29
C LEU A 29 -4.70 7.79 -5.22
N LEU A 30 -5.65 8.26 -6.02
CA LEU A 30 -6.09 9.67 -6.01
C LEU A 30 -6.74 10.04 -4.67
N LEU A 31 -7.56 9.16 -4.12
CA LEU A 31 -8.21 9.36 -2.83
C LEU A 31 -7.15 9.51 -1.71
N PHE A 32 -6.19 8.59 -1.63
CA PHE A 32 -5.14 8.64 -0.61
C PHE A 32 -4.18 9.81 -0.83
N LEU A 33 -3.82 10.15 -2.08
CA LEU A 33 -3.03 11.34 -2.38
C LEU A 33 -3.73 12.62 -1.90
N SER A 34 -5.04 12.75 -2.09
CA SER A 34 -5.78 13.91 -1.62
C SER A 34 -5.88 13.95 -0.10
N THR A 35 -6.10 12.81 0.54
CA THR A 35 -6.20 12.69 2.00
C THR A 35 -4.87 13.01 2.70
N TYR A 36 -3.78 12.50 2.16
CA TYR A 36 -2.43 12.67 2.74
C TYR A 36 -1.65 13.83 2.12
N PHE A 37 -2.31 14.69 1.32
CA PHE A 37 -1.68 15.82 0.63
C PHE A 37 -0.79 16.67 1.55
N ALA A 38 -1.31 17.04 2.71
CA ALA A 38 -0.58 17.84 3.68
C ALA A 38 0.71 17.16 4.16
N PHE A 39 0.66 15.86 4.45
CA PHE A 39 1.84 15.09 4.89
C PHE A 39 2.87 14.88 3.79
N ILE A 40 2.45 14.87 2.53
CA ILE A 40 3.35 14.70 1.39
C ILE A 40 4.13 16.00 1.12
N PHE A 41 3.45 17.14 1.15
CA PHE A 41 4.02 18.41 0.72
C PHE A 41 4.56 19.28 1.86
N PHE A 42 4.05 19.12 3.08
CA PHE A 42 4.50 19.87 4.23
C PHE A 42 5.23 18.95 5.21
N LYS A 43 6.49 19.29 5.48
CA LYS A 43 7.29 18.56 6.48
C LYS A 43 6.79 18.90 7.88
N HIS A 44 6.48 17.89 8.66
CA HIS A 44 6.09 18.01 10.06
C HIS A 44 7.10 17.24 10.91
N TYR A 45 7.75 17.92 11.82
CA TYR A 45 8.69 17.33 12.75
C TYR A 45 8.12 17.40 14.17
N GLY A 46 8.01 16.25 14.83
CA GLY A 46 7.75 16.15 16.26
C GLY A 46 9.03 16.36 17.08
N LEU A 47 8.90 16.49 18.39
CA LEU A 47 10.05 16.66 19.29
C LEU A 47 11.04 15.49 19.21
N ASP A 48 10.52 14.26 19.07
CA ASP A 48 11.33 13.04 18.99
C ASP A 48 12.05 12.89 17.63
N ASP A 49 11.56 13.59 16.59
CA ASP A 49 12.12 13.49 15.24
C ASP A 49 13.50 14.13 15.15
N TYR A 50 13.79 15.14 15.97
CA TYR A 50 15.09 15.81 15.97
C TYR A 50 16.22 14.88 16.41
N SER A 51 15.98 13.97 17.34
CA SER A 51 16.98 12.97 17.76
C SER A 51 17.28 12.00 16.62
N ILE A 52 16.26 11.57 15.88
CA ILE A 52 16.37 10.65 14.74
C ILE A 52 17.07 11.32 13.55
N ILE A 53 16.86 12.63 13.35
CA ILE A 53 17.56 13.41 12.32
C ILE A 53 19.07 13.48 12.63
N ALA A 54 19.42 13.64 13.91
CA ALA A 54 20.80 13.70 14.34
C ALA A 54 21.51 12.34 14.35
N ASP A 55 20.80 11.28 14.78
CA ASP A 55 21.31 9.91 14.85
C ASP A 55 20.23 8.91 14.44
N LEU A 56 20.45 8.27 13.28
CA LEU A 56 19.52 7.28 12.73
C LEU A 56 19.35 6.06 13.64
N SER A 57 20.32 5.74 14.49
CA SER A 57 20.22 4.62 15.44
C SER A 57 19.11 4.81 16.48
N GLU A 58 18.65 6.05 16.70
CA GLU A 58 17.54 6.35 17.60
C GLU A 58 16.21 5.74 17.15
N LEU A 59 16.04 5.43 15.85
CA LEU A 59 14.88 4.69 15.36
C LEU A 59 14.74 3.34 16.03
N HIS A 60 15.84 2.59 16.12
CA HIS A 60 15.86 1.29 16.77
C HIS A 60 15.57 1.39 18.28
N LYS A 61 16.21 2.33 18.96
CA LYS A 61 16.02 2.55 20.40
C LYS A 61 14.58 2.95 20.71
N ASN A 62 13.99 3.85 19.91
CA ASN A 62 12.60 4.28 20.09
C ASN A 62 11.61 3.13 19.85
N ALA A 63 11.83 2.27 18.85
CA ALA A 63 11.01 1.09 18.62
C ALA A 63 11.10 0.12 19.80
N LEU A 64 12.29 -0.12 20.33
CA LEU A 64 12.53 -0.99 21.49
C LEU A 64 11.83 -0.46 22.73
N ASN A 65 12.02 0.82 23.07
CA ASN A 65 11.44 1.46 24.24
C ASN A 65 9.90 1.45 24.21
N ASN A 66 9.31 1.53 23.01
CA ASN A 66 7.86 1.50 22.81
C ASN A 66 7.30 0.09 22.62
N GLY A 67 8.10 -0.98 22.78
CA GLY A 67 7.68 -2.36 22.60
C GLY A 67 7.25 -2.74 21.19
N ARG A 68 7.69 -1.97 20.18
CA ARG A 68 7.32 -2.16 18.77
C ARG A 68 8.34 -3.03 18.03
N PHE A 69 8.51 -4.25 18.47
CA PHE A 69 9.57 -5.16 17.98
C PHE A 69 9.51 -5.44 16.48
N SER A 70 8.32 -5.50 15.89
CA SER A 70 8.18 -5.70 14.44
C SER A 70 8.73 -4.53 13.63
N LEU A 71 8.68 -3.31 14.16
CA LEU A 71 9.25 -2.13 13.50
C LEU A 71 10.78 -2.08 13.57
N MET A 72 11.39 -2.76 14.54
CA MET A 72 12.85 -2.81 14.64
C MET A 72 13.47 -3.39 13.37
N VAL A 73 12.90 -4.47 12.83
CA VAL A 73 13.38 -5.08 11.58
C VAL A 73 13.32 -4.11 10.41
N VAL A 74 12.25 -3.32 10.32
CA VAL A 74 12.08 -2.29 9.28
C VAL A 74 13.08 -1.15 9.48
N TYR A 75 13.31 -0.76 10.72
CA TYR A 75 14.27 0.32 11.04
C TYR A 75 15.71 -0.12 10.83
N ASP A 76 16.06 -1.36 11.17
CA ASP A 76 17.38 -1.92 10.88
C ASP A 76 17.65 -1.95 9.37
N PHE A 77 16.63 -2.24 8.56
CA PHE A 77 16.73 -2.12 7.11
C PHE A 77 17.00 -0.68 6.65
N PHE A 78 16.29 0.32 7.20
CA PHE A 78 16.55 1.72 6.89
C PHE A 78 17.94 2.17 7.33
N ILE A 79 18.39 1.75 8.52
CA ILE A 79 19.73 2.03 9.04
C ILE A 79 20.78 1.44 8.09
N ALA A 80 20.62 0.18 7.68
CA ALA A 80 21.54 -0.50 6.76
C ALA A 80 21.64 0.20 5.39
N LEU A 81 20.55 0.82 4.94
CA LEU A 81 20.52 1.61 3.70
C LEU A 81 21.04 3.05 3.87
N GLY A 82 21.29 3.51 5.10
CA GLY A 82 21.57 4.92 5.37
C GLY A 82 20.39 5.85 5.07
N PHE A 83 19.16 5.28 5.01
CA PHE A 83 17.94 6.01 4.68
C PHE A 83 17.25 6.52 5.94
N ASN A 84 17.17 7.84 6.12
CA ASN A 84 16.46 8.44 7.24
C ASN A 84 15.00 8.74 6.85
N PRO A 85 14.00 7.99 7.38
CA PRO A 85 12.60 8.15 7.03
C PRO A 85 12.03 9.50 7.50
N VAL A 86 12.56 10.09 8.56
CA VAL A 86 12.13 11.39 9.09
C VAL A 86 12.56 12.53 8.16
N VAL A 87 13.80 12.50 7.70
CA VAL A 87 14.31 13.49 6.73
C VAL A 87 13.59 13.35 5.40
N ASN A 88 13.27 12.11 5.00
CA ASN A 88 12.64 11.77 3.73
C ASN A 88 11.13 11.54 3.88
N GLN A 89 10.42 12.32 4.70
CA GLN A 89 8.99 12.20 4.98
C GLN A 89 8.14 12.11 3.70
N THR A 90 8.42 12.94 2.69
CA THR A 90 7.69 12.92 1.41
C THR A 90 7.78 11.56 0.73
N VAL A 91 8.98 10.96 0.67
CA VAL A 91 9.18 9.64 0.07
C VAL A 91 8.43 8.57 0.86
N MET A 92 8.50 8.62 2.19
CA MET A 92 7.77 7.70 3.07
C MET A 92 6.25 7.85 2.92
N ALA A 93 5.74 9.08 2.87
CA ALA A 93 4.31 9.33 2.67
C ALA A 93 3.82 8.79 1.31
N LEU A 94 4.57 9.01 0.23
CA LEU A 94 4.24 8.47 -1.09
C LEU A 94 4.26 6.94 -1.10
N LEU A 95 5.26 6.32 -0.45
CA LEU A 95 5.36 4.88 -0.33
C LEU A 95 4.15 4.30 0.44
N VAL A 96 3.78 4.92 1.55
CA VAL A 96 2.60 4.54 2.35
C VAL A 96 1.33 4.65 1.52
N VAL A 97 1.11 5.77 0.83
CA VAL A 97 -0.05 5.98 -0.07
C VAL A 97 -0.11 4.89 -1.13
N PHE A 98 1.02 4.56 -1.75
CA PHE A 98 1.09 3.52 -2.78
C PHE A 98 0.72 2.14 -2.22
N VAL A 99 1.31 1.74 -1.09
CA VAL A 99 1.04 0.44 -0.44
C VAL A 99 -0.42 0.35 0.01
N PHE A 100 -0.98 1.40 0.62
CA PHE A 100 -2.39 1.43 1.00
C PHE A 100 -3.32 1.33 -0.21
N SER A 101 -3.00 2.02 -1.31
CA SER A 101 -3.79 1.96 -2.55
C SER A 101 -3.81 0.54 -3.11
N LEU A 102 -2.67 -0.14 -3.16
CA LEU A 102 -2.58 -1.54 -3.58
C LEU A 102 -3.38 -2.47 -2.67
N SER A 103 -3.20 -2.34 -1.36
CA SER A 103 -3.85 -3.20 -0.36
C SER A 103 -5.36 -3.03 -0.40
N THR A 104 -5.85 -1.79 -0.42
CA THR A 104 -7.29 -1.49 -0.50
C THR A 104 -7.89 -2.02 -1.80
N THR A 105 -7.19 -1.84 -2.92
CA THR A 105 -7.64 -2.38 -4.22
C THR A 105 -7.74 -3.90 -4.18
N ALA A 106 -6.73 -4.59 -3.67
CA ALA A 106 -6.74 -6.05 -3.57
C ALA A 106 -7.90 -6.55 -2.68
N ILE A 107 -8.14 -5.91 -1.54
CA ILE A 107 -9.25 -6.26 -0.64
C ILE A 107 -10.60 -6.01 -1.32
N THR A 108 -10.79 -4.85 -1.96
CA THR A 108 -12.04 -4.50 -2.64
C THR A 108 -12.40 -5.54 -3.69
N ILE A 109 -11.45 -5.92 -4.54
CA ILE A 109 -11.69 -6.90 -5.60
C ILE A 109 -12.01 -8.27 -5.01
N ARG A 110 -11.33 -8.68 -3.94
CA ARG A 110 -11.64 -9.94 -3.26
C ARG A 110 -13.05 -9.96 -2.69
N ILE A 111 -13.51 -8.86 -2.12
CA ILE A 111 -14.89 -8.74 -1.61
C ILE A 111 -15.90 -8.84 -2.74
N LEU A 112 -15.65 -8.19 -3.88
CA LEU A 112 -16.53 -8.24 -5.04
C LEU A 112 -16.60 -9.66 -5.63
N GLU A 113 -15.47 -10.34 -5.80
CA GLU A 113 -15.42 -11.74 -6.27
C GLU A 113 -16.21 -12.68 -5.35
N LEU A 114 -16.11 -12.51 -4.03
CA LEU A 114 -16.87 -13.32 -3.07
C LEU A 114 -18.39 -13.03 -3.13
N GLY A 115 -18.77 -11.77 -3.38
CA GLY A 115 -20.17 -11.37 -3.56
C GLY A 115 -20.81 -12.03 -4.79
N GLU A 116 -20.12 -12.03 -5.93
CA GLU A 116 -20.59 -12.66 -7.16
C GLU A 116 -20.80 -14.18 -7.02
N VAL A 117 -19.87 -14.85 -6.32
CA VAL A 117 -19.99 -16.31 -6.06
C VAL A 117 -21.22 -16.62 -5.20
N ARG A 118 -21.53 -15.76 -4.22
CA ARG A 118 -22.70 -15.95 -3.36
C ARG A 118 -24.02 -15.80 -4.12
N GLU A 119 -24.14 -14.75 -4.94
CA GLU A 119 -25.35 -14.54 -5.74
C GLU A 119 -25.59 -15.65 -6.78
N SER A 120 -24.53 -16.23 -7.35
CA SER A 120 -24.66 -17.35 -8.29
C SER A 120 -25.06 -18.65 -7.59
N GLY A 121 -24.67 -18.85 -6.33
CA GLY A 121 -25.04 -20.03 -5.52
C GLY A 121 -26.47 -20.02 -4.99
N GLU A 122 -27.11 -18.85 -4.84
CA GLU A 122 -28.50 -18.72 -4.39
C GLU A 122 -29.54 -18.95 -5.53
N LYS A 123 -29.10 -19.05 -6.78
CA LYS A 123 -29.97 -19.26 -7.97
C LYS A 123 -30.13 -20.71 -8.37
N ILE A 124 -29.62 -21.66 -7.59
CA ILE A 124 -29.83 -23.12 -7.77
C ILE A 124 -30.83 -23.61 -6.75
#